data_405cd957646009a65376df24b62d6efb
#
_entry.id   405cd957646009a65376df24b62d6efb
#
_cell.length_a   1.000
_cell.length_b   1.000
_cell.length_c   1.000
_cell.angle_alpha   90.00
_cell.angle_beta   90.00
_cell.angle_gamma   90.00
#
_symmetry.space_group_name_H-M   'P 1'
#
loop_
_entity.id
_entity.type
_entity.pdbx_description
1 polymer ?
#
loop_
_entity_poly.entity_id
_entity_poly.type
_entity_poly.pdbx_seq_one_letter_code
_entity_poly.pdbx_strand_id
1 'polypeptide(L)'
;EVINIYAPSAGWGGRLLGAMGVRDDRRIHYVGTDPNPDNFIGDDGYSKYASIADFYNTRTYRGNPFFSETNTYEIFKEGSEVIHINPDFKKYKGKLDFIFTSPPYFNREAYSEDDNQSYKKYGSSYDSWRHGFLAPTLETCAEYLRPGRYMAWNIADLLVGGNYLPLEKDSIDILES
;
A
#
# COMPACT_ATOMS: atom_id res chain seq x y z
N GLU A 1 10.92 9.09 17.90
CA GLU A 1 10.12 9.58 16.75
C GLU A 1 9.40 8.41 16.08
N VAL A 2 8.14 8.61 15.66
CA VAL A 2 7.38 7.61 14.88
C VAL A 2 7.39 8.05 13.42
N ILE A 3 7.75 7.13 12.52
CA ILE A 3 7.75 7.32 11.07
C ILE A 3 6.55 6.58 10.49
N ASN A 4 5.64 7.30 9.85
CA ASN A 4 4.46 6.74 9.20
C ASN A 4 4.80 6.36 7.76
N ILE A 5 4.73 5.07 7.44
CA ILE A 5 4.98 4.53 6.09
C ILE A 5 3.67 4.02 5.53
N TYR A 6 3.33 4.40 4.30
CA TYR A 6 2.12 3.93 3.63
C TYR A 6 2.43 3.08 2.38
N ALA A 7 1.72 1.96 2.26
CA ALA A 7 1.73 1.11 1.08
C ALA A 7 0.32 1.01 0.48
N PRO A 8 0.03 1.76 -0.61
CA PRO A 8 -1.29 1.78 -1.27
C PRO A 8 -1.72 0.45 -1.91
N SER A 9 -0.90 -0.56 -1.90
CA SER A 9 -1.22 -1.92 -2.32
C SER A 9 -0.36 -2.86 -1.49
N ALA A 10 -0.84 -3.21 -0.29
CA ALA A 10 -0.06 -3.95 0.70
C ALA A 10 0.35 -5.35 0.20
N GLY A 11 -0.51 -5.95 -0.65
CA GLY A 11 -0.24 -7.23 -1.29
C GLY A 11 0.00 -8.34 -0.28
N TRP A 12 1.00 -9.16 -0.51
CA TRP A 12 1.32 -10.33 0.32
C TRP A 12 2.05 -10.00 1.63
N GLY A 13 2.20 -8.72 1.97
CA GLY A 13 2.80 -8.28 3.23
C GLY A 13 4.32 -8.12 3.24
N GLY A 14 5.00 -8.21 2.08
CA GLY A 14 6.45 -8.05 2.02
C GLY A 14 6.94 -6.68 2.52
N ARG A 15 6.22 -5.61 2.22
CA ARG A 15 6.52 -4.26 2.72
C ARG A 15 6.23 -4.10 4.22
N LEU A 16 5.15 -4.74 4.71
CA LEU A 16 4.89 -4.84 6.15
C LEU A 16 6.02 -5.57 6.87
N LEU A 17 6.46 -6.69 6.32
CA LEU A 17 7.57 -7.47 6.85
C LEU A 17 8.84 -6.61 6.97
N GLY A 18 9.18 -5.85 5.92
CA GLY A 18 10.29 -4.91 5.93
C GLY A 18 10.14 -3.84 7.02
N ALA A 19 8.96 -3.23 7.13
CA ALA A 19 8.67 -2.22 8.14
C ALA A 19 8.77 -2.76 9.57
N MET A 20 8.21 -3.96 9.82
CA MET A 20 8.32 -4.62 11.13
C MET A 20 9.76 -5.03 11.46
N GLY A 21 10.60 -5.22 10.43
CA GLY A 21 12.02 -5.59 10.58
C GLY A 21 12.96 -4.43 10.93
N VAL A 22 12.54 -3.18 10.83
CA VAL A 22 13.40 -2.03 11.15
C VAL A 22 13.82 -2.03 12.62
N ARG A 23 15.10 -1.84 12.86
CA ARG A 23 15.75 -1.86 14.19
C ARG A 23 16.67 -0.66 14.33
N ASP A 24 16.10 0.45 14.74
CA ASP A 24 16.87 1.63 15.15
C ASP A 24 16.14 2.35 16.29
N ASP A 25 16.52 3.57 16.61
CA ASP A 25 15.92 4.39 17.65
C ASP A 25 14.57 5.02 17.24
N ARG A 26 14.13 4.80 15.98
CA ARG A 26 12.85 5.26 15.44
C ARG A 26 11.87 4.11 15.37
N ARG A 27 10.61 4.40 15.64
CA ARG A 27 9.52 3.45 15.47
C ARG A 27 8.88 3.62 14.11
N ILE A 28 8.52 2.51 13.50
CA ILE A 28 7.72 2.51 12.27
C ILE A 28 6.26 2.26 12.62
N HIS A 29 5.40 3.09 12.08
CA HIS A 29 3.98 2.79 11.96
C HIS A 29 3.65 2.55 10.48
N TYR A 30 3.39 1.28 10.15
CA TYR A 30 3.06 0.88 8.79
C TYR A 30 1.55 1.01 8.57
N VAL A 31 1.17 1.71 7.51
CA VAL A 31 -0.21 1.81 7.03
C VAL A 31 -0.32 1.12 5.68
N GLY A 32 -1.33 0.31 5.48
CA GLY A 32 -1.53 -0.40 4.21
C GLY A 32 -2.98 -0.40 3.77
N THR A 33 -3.21 -0.55 2.48
CA THR A 33 -4.52 -0.84 1.89
C THR A 33 -4.41 -2.04 0.97
N ASP A 34 -5.40 -2.92 1.00
CA ASP A 34 -5.51 -4.04 0.08
C ASP A 34 -6.96 -4.54 0.05
N PRO A 35 -7.61 -4.62 -1.12
CA PRO A 35 -8.99 -5.08 -1.21
C PRO A 35 -9.11 -6.62 -1.17
N ASN A 36 -7.99 -7.37 -1.30
CA ASN A 36 -8.03 -8.82 -1.39
C ASN A 36 -8.43 -9.47 -0.05
N PRO A 37 -9.61 -10.12 0.04
CA PRO A 37 -10.07 -10.73 1.28
C PRO A 37 -9.15 -11.84 1.78
N ASP A 38 -8.45 -12.56 0.89
CA ASP A 38 -7.59 -13.70 1.23
C ASP A 38 -6.39 -13.31 2.10
N ASN A 39 -6.01 -12.03 2.08
CA ASN A 39 -4.94 -11.51 2.94
C ASN A 39 -5.39 -11.22 4.37
N PHE A 40 -6.72 -11.17 4.61
CA PHE A 40 -7.32 -10.88 5.91
C PHE A 40 -7.84 -12.14 6.62
N ILE A 41 -7.72 -13.31 6.01
CA ILE A 41 -8.14 -14.59 6.58
C ILE A 41 -6.94 -15.53 6.54
N GLY A 42 -6.42 -15.91 7.70
CA GLY A 42 -5.43 -16.98 7.86
C GLY A 42 -6.11 -18.32 8.14
N ASP A 43 -5.35 -19.40 8.08
CA ASP A 43 -5.83 -20.77 8.29
C ASP A 43 -6.46 -21.00 9.67
N ASP A 44 -6.06 -20.20 10.65
CA ASP A 44 -6.56 -20.17 12.03
C ASP A 44 -7.60 -19.06 12.28
N GLY A 45 -8.08 -18.39 11.24
CA GLY A 45 -8.96 -17.22 11.33
C GLY A 45 -8.23 -15.92 11.68
N TYR A 46 -6.90 -15.97 11.80
CA TYR A 46 -6.07 -14.82 12.09
C TYR A 46 -5.53 -14.19 10.79
N SER A 47 -5.52 -12.88 10.70
CA SER A 47 -5.04 -12.17 9.50
C SER A 47 -3.59 -12.55 9.16
N LYS A 48 -3.29 -12.80 7.88
CA LYS A 48 -1.92 -13.01 7.40
C LYS A 48 -0.99 -11.84 7.76
N TYR A 49 -1.51 -10.63 7.71
CA TYR A 49 -0.76 -9.44 8.13
C TYR A 49 -0.45 -9.44 9.63
N ALA A 50 -1.42 -9.83 10.45
CA ALA A 50 -1.20 -9.97 11.89
C ALA A 50 -0.14 -11.03 12.19
N SER A 51 -0.21 -12.17 11.53
CA SER A 51 0.80 -13.24 11.68
C SER A 51 2.22 -12.77 11.33
N ILE A 52 2.39 -11.97 10.26
CA ILE A 52 3.68 -11.37 9.89
C ILE A 52 4.16 -10.41 10.98
N ALA A 53 3.30 -9.50 11.45
CA ALA A 53 3.67 -8.51 12.44
C ALA A 53 4.05 -9.16 13.78
N ASP A 54 3.27 -10.12 14.25
CA ASP A 54 3.51 -10.83 15.51
C ASP A 54 4.78 -11.67 15.46
N PHE A 55 5.06 -12.32 14.34
CA PHE A 55 6.29 -13.07 14.16
C PHE A 55 7.53 -12.18 14.42
N TYR A 56 7.54 -10.98 13.86
CA TYR A 56 8.66 -10.05 14.04
C TYR A 56 8.67 -9.41 15.42
N ASN A 57 7.53 -9.00 15.92
CA ASN A 57 7.42 -8.38 17.25
C ASN A 57 7.82 -9.35 18.37
N THR A 58 7.43 -10.62 18.28
CA THR A 58 7.75 -11.61 19.32
C THR A 58 9.18 -12.10 19.28
N ARG A 59 9.79 -12.25 18.09
CA ARG A 59 11.14 -12.83 17.97
C ARG A 59 12.27 -11.82 18.14
N THR A 60 12.04 -10.58 17.79
CA THR A 60 13.10 -9.56 17.74
C THR A 60 13.22 -8.72 19.00
N TYR A 61 12.18 -8.68 19.84
CA TYR A 61 12.19 -7.91 21.09
C TYR A 61 12.39 -8.77 22.34
N ARG A 62 12.21 -10.08 22.27
CA ARG A 62 12.45 -10.97 23.39
C ARG A 62 13.95 -11.00 23.72
N GLY A 63 14.31 -10.28 24.78
CA GLY A 63 15.65 -10.33 25.38
C GLY A 63 16.54 -9.10 25.12
N ASN A 64 16.07 -8.07 24.42
CA ASN A 64 16.82 -6.81 24.34
C ASN A 64 16.13 -5.72 25.16
N PRO A 65 16.64 -5.39 26.37
CA PRO A 65 16.04 -4.38 27.24
C PRO A 65 16.13 -2.94 26.71
N PHE A 66 16.87 -2.72 25.63
CA PHE A 66 17.03 -1.40 25.01
C PHE A 66 15.91 -1.06 23.98
N PHE A 67 15.08 -2.03 23.58
CA PHE A 67 13.99 -1.83 22.65
C PHE A 67 12.65 -2.18 23.31
N SER A 68 12.13 -1.24 24.10
CA SER A 68 10.85 -1.42 24.81
C SER A 68 9.62 -1.18 23.93
N GLU A 69 9.80 -0.63 22.74
CA GLU A 69 8.68 -0.21 21.88
C GLU A 69 8.73 -0.92 20.52
N THR A 70 7.62 -1.56 20.17
CA THR A 70 7.46 -2.30 18.92
C THR A 70 7.02 -1.41 17.76
N ASN A 71 7.40 -1.77 16.53
CA ASN A 71 6.78 -1.22 15.35
C ASN A 71 5.29 -1.61 15.32
N THR A 72 4.46 -0.74 14.77
CA THR A 72 3.01 -0.93 14.72
C THR A 72 2.50 -0.91 13.28
N TYR A 73 1.29 -1.41 13.07
CA TYR A 73 0.68 -1.42 11.74
C TYR A 73 -0.83 -1.21 11.81
N GLU A 74 -1.37 -0.73 10.71
CA GLU A 74 -2.80 -0.67 10.44
C GLU A 74 -3.02 -0.96 8.95
N ILE A 75 -3.89 -1.91 8.61
CA ILE A 75 -4.18 -2.26 7.22
C ILE A 75 -5.69 -2.28 7.00
N PHE A 76 -6.11 -1.51 5.99
CA PHE A 76 -7.49 -1.35 5.60
C PHE A 76 -7.82 -2.34 4.48
N LYS A 77 -8.94 -3.07 4.63
CA LYS A 77 -9.47 -3.98 3.61
C LYS A 77 -10.26 -3.20 2.55
N GLU A 78 -9.58 -2.26 1.91
CA GLU A 78 -10.17 -1.37 0.91
C GLU A 78 -9.16 -1.12 -0.22
N GLY A 79 -9.65 -0.76 -1.39
CA GLY A 79 -8.82 -0.28 -2.49
C GLY A 79 -8.22 1.09 -2.18
N SER A 80 -6.99 1.32 -2.60
CA SER A 80 -6.29 2.59 -2.37
C SER A 80 -6.96 3.78 -3.07
N GLU A 81 -7.70 3.52 -4.14
CA GLU A 81 -8.43 4.54 -4.92
C GLU A 81 -9.63 5.13 -4.18
N VAL A 82 -10.13 4.43 -3.16
CA VAL A 82 -11.30 4.87 -2.37
C VAL A 82 -10.98 5.13 -0.90
N ILE A 83 -9.77 4.87 -0.46
CA ILE A 83 -9.40 4.95 0.97
C ILE A 83 -9.56 6.35 1.57
N HIS A 84 -9.47 7.40 0.76
CA HIS A 84 -9.63 8.79 1.18
C HIS A 84 -11.00 9.11 1.79
N ILE A 85 -12.03 8.29 1.50
CA ILE A 85 -13.36 8.45 2.11
C ILE A 85 -13.46 7.77 3.49
N ASN A 86 -12.57 6.84 3.82
CA ASN A 86 -12.57 6.15 5.10
C ASN A 86 -12.22 7.12 6.25
N PRO A 87 -13.09 7.27 7.26
CA PRO A 87 -12.87 8.23 8.35
C PRO A 87 -11.62 7.90 9.18
N ASP A 88 -11.29 6.61 9.35
CA ASP A 88 -10.14 6.19 10.14
C ASP A 88 -8.82 6.44 9.40
N PHE A 89 -8.83 6.42 8.07
CA PHE A 89 -7.66 6.76 7.27
C PHE A 89 -7.38 8.27 7.25
N LYS A 90 -8.41 9.11 7.37
CA LYS A 90 -8.27 10.58 7.35
C LYS A 90 -7.31 11.14 8.39
N LYS A 91 -7.08 10.42 9.49
CA LYS A 91 -6.09 10.80 10.53
C LYS A 91 -4.66 10.92 10.00
N TYR A 92 -4.34 10.28 8.86
CA TYR A 92 -3.02 10.29 8.22
C TYR A 92 -2.81 11.44 7.23
N LYS A 93 -3.82 12.24 6.93
CA LYS A 93 -3.71 13.33 5.96
C LYS A 93 -2.57 14.29 6.31
N GLY A 94 -1.61 14.46 5.39
CA GLY A 94 -0.42 15.29 5.57
C GLY A 94 0.55 14.79 6.65
N LYS A 95 0.47 13.50 7.05
CA LYS A 95 1.30 12.91 8.12
C LYS A 95 2.12 11.71 7.70
N LEU A 96 2.00 11.26 6.45
CA LEU A 96 2.79 10.15 5.94
C LEU A 96 4.20 10.63 5.62
N ASP A 97 5.20 9.93 6.14
CA ASP A 97 6.62 10.30 5.96
C ASP A 97 7.24 9.63 4.76
N PHE A 98 6.73 8.46 4.38
CA PHE A 98 7.18 7.74 3.20
C PHE A 98 6.04 6.91 2.61
N ILE A 99 5.90 6.96 1.30
CA ILE A 99 4.95 6.13 0.55
C ILE A 99 5.75 5.26 -0.40
N PHE A 100 5.51 3.95 -0.37
CA PHE A 100 6.16 3.02 -1.26
C PHE A 100 5.23 1.92 -1.71
N THR A 101 5.07 1.77 -3.02
CA THR A 101 4.33 0.64 -3.60
C THR A 101 4.80 0.28 -4.99
N SER A 102 4.48 -0.96 -5.38
CA SER A 102 4.32 -1.42 -6.73
C SER A 102 2.83 -1.67 -6.91
N PRO A 103 2.08 -0.79 -7.57
CA PRO A 103 0.63 -0.95 -7.72
C PRO A 103 0.30 -2.07 -8.71
N PRO A 104 -0.93 -2.55 -8.78
CA PRO A 104 -1.36 -3.40 -9.89
C PRO A 104 -1.10 -2.71 -11.24
N TYR A 105 -0.50 -3.45 -12.20
CA TYR A 105 -0.19 -2.92 -13.53
C TYR A 105 -1.34 -3.21 -14.48
N PHE A 106 -2.41 -2.42 -14.40
CA PHE A 106 -3.63 -2.57 -15.18
C PHE A 106 -4.16 -4.02 -15.10
N ASN A 107 -4.21 -4.75 -16.21
CA ASN A 107 -4.71 -6.13 -16.30
C ASN A 107 -3.58 -7.19 -16.38
N ARG A 108 -2.36 -6.82 -16.04
CA ARG A 108 -1.20 -7.72 -16.15
C ARG A 108 -1.23 -8.86 -15.15
N GLU A 109 -1.79 -8.62 -13.97
CA GLU A 109 -1.77 -9.54 -12.86
C GLU A 109 -3.17 -9.68 -12.25
N ALA A 110 -3.62 -10.93 -12.12
CA ALA A 110 -4.85 -11.27 -11.40
C ALA A 110 -4.46 -11.85 -10.03
N TYR A 111 -4.58 -11.06 -8.99
CA TYR A 111 -4.19 -11.46 -7.63
C TYR A 111 -5.28 -12.26 -6.90
N SER A 112 -6.53 -12.10 -7.26
CA SER A 112 -7.66 -12.86 -6.73
C SER A 112 -8.86 -12.78 -7.66
N GLU A 113 -9.88 -13.64 -7.39
CA GLU A 113 -11.16 -13.60 -8.09
C GLU A 113 -12.15 -12.57 -7.50
N ASP A 114 -11.75 -11.80 -6.50
CA ASP A 114 -12.59 -10.78 -5.86
C ASP A 114 -12.89 -9.62 -6.81
N ASP A 115 -14.14 -9.17 -6.85
CA ASP A 115 -14.62 -8.11 -7.75
C ASP A 115 -14.09 -6.72 -7.40
N ASN A 116 -13.51 -6.54 -6.21
CA ASN A 116 -12.86 -5.28 -5.80
C ASN A 116 -11.42 -5.13 -6.33
N GLN A 117 -10.88 -6.13 -7.03
CA GLN A 117 -9.61 -5.98 -7.72
C GLN A 117 -9.70 -4.89 -8.79
N SER A 118 -8.67 -4.02 -8.86
CA SER A 118 -8.68 -2.85 -9.74
C SER A 118 -8.92 -3.21 -11.21
N TYR A 119 -8.36 -4.34 -11.68
CA TYR A 119 -8.54 -4.81 -13.06
C TYR A 119 -9.97 -5.30 -13.36
N LYS A 120 -10.69 -5.81 -12.35
CA LYS A 120 -12.11 -6.20 -12.50
C LYS A 120 -13.01 -4.97 -12.41
N LYS A 121 -12.82 -4.15 -11.42
CA LYS A 121 -13.65 -2.98 -11.13
C LYS A 121 -13.52 -1.89 -12.20
N TYR A 122 -12.32 -1.67 -12.73
CA TYR A 122 -12.03 -0.58 -13.68
C TYR A 122 -11.42 -1.07 -15.01
N GLY A 123 -11.24 -2.36 -15.19
CA GLY A 123 -10.45 -2.94 -16.27
C GLY A 123 -11.15 -3.05 -17.64
N SER A 124 -12.32 -2.40 -17.84
CA SER A 124 -13.00 -2.37 -19.13
C SER A 124 -12.16 -1.74 -20.25
N SER A 125 -11.29 -0.78 -19.89
CA SER A 125 -10.28 -0.18 -20.75
C SER A 125 -9.14 0.38 -19.91
N TYR A 126 -7.99 0.64 -20.53
CA TYR A 126 -6.89 1.32 -19.86
C TYR A 126 -7.29 2.70 -19.33
N ASP A 127 -8.04 3.45 -20.13
CA ASP A 127 -8.51 4.79 -19.74
C ASP A 127 -9.44 4.73 -18.52
N SER A 128 -10.35 3.74 -18.48
CA SER A 128 -11.21 3.50 -17.30
C SER A 128 -10.39 3.18 -16.05
N TRP A 129 -9.35 2.35 -16.18
CA TRP A 129 -8.48 2.00 -15.06
C TRP A 129 -7.61 3.19 -14.61
N ARG A 130 -7.09 3.96 -15.56
CA ARG A 130 -6.33 5.18 -15.28
C ARG A 130 -7.14 6.19 -14.45
N HIS A 131 -8.39 6.45 -14.83
CA HIS A 131 -9.25 7.39 -14.11
C HIS A 131 -9.87 6.82 -12.83
N GLY A 132 -10.21 5.53 -12.83
CA GLY A 132 -10.90 4.90 -11.70
C GLY A 132 -9.99 4.39 -10.60
N PHE A 133 -8.73 4.07 -10.92
CA PHE A 133 -7.78 3.51 -9.97
C PHE A 133 -6.49 4.33 -9.86
N LEU A 134 -5.76 4.54 -10.96
CA LEU A 134 -4.43 5.13 -10.92
C LEU A 134 -4.47 6.58 -10.41
N ALA A 135 -5.30 7.42 -11.00
CA ALA A 135 -5.37 8.84 -10.64
C ALA A 135 -5.83 9.04 -9.18
N PRO A 136 -6.97 8.48 -8.73
CA PRO A 136 -7.39 8.70 -7.34
C PRO A 136 -6.40 8.13 -6.32
N THR A 137 -5.68 7.05 -6.64
CA THR A 137 -4.64 6.52 -5.75
C THR A 137 -3.46 7.48 -5.64
N LEU A 138 -2.94 8.01 -6.75
CA LEU A 138 -1.81 8.94 -6.76
C LEU A 138 -2.17 10.28 -6.11
N GLU A 139 -3.34 10.83 -6.40
CA GLU A 139 -3.86 12.06 -5.79
C GLU A 139 -3.99 11.90 -4.26
N THR A 140 -4.53 10.79 -3.80
CA THR A 140 -4.59 10.47 -2.36
C THR A 140 -3.19 10.37 -1.76
N CYS A 141 -2.26 9.71 -2.42
CA CYS A 141 -0.87 9.63 -1.96
C CYS A 141 -0.24 11.02 -1.83
N ALA A 142 -0.39 11.88 -2.84
CA ALA A 142 0.16 13.25 -2.82
C ALA A 142 -0.45 14.09 -1.69
N GLU A 143 -1.77 14.02 -1.50
CA GLU A 143 -2.48 14.77 -0.45
C GLU A 143 -2.11 14.32 0.97
N TYR A 144 -1.83 13.04 1.16
CA TYR A 144 -1.54 12.47 2.47
C TYR A 144 -0.06 12.47 2.84
N LEU A 145 0.83 12.66 1.86
CA LEU A 145 2.26 12.81 2.10
C LEU A 145 2.56 14.11 2.85
N ARG A 146 3.39 14.04 3.86
CA ARG A 146 3.88 15.22 4.57
C ARG A 146 4.77 16.06 3.65
N PRO A 147 4.64 17.39 3.64
CA PRO A 147 5.53 18.26 2.85
C PRO A 147 7.01 17.97 3.10
N GLY A 148 7.80 17.90 2.01
CA GLY A 148 9.23 17.61 2.07
C GLY A 148 9.58 16.13 2.29
N ARG A 149 8.62 15.23 2.17
CA ARG A 149 8.82 13.77 2.24
C ARG A 149 8.72 13.13 0.87
N TYR A 150 8.92 11.81 0.80
CA TYR A 150 9.12 11.12 -0.46
C TYR A 150 8.07 10.04 -0.72
N MET A 151 7.71 9.92 -1.98
CA MET A 151 6.97 8.77 -2.51
C MET A 151 7.85 8.04 -3.52
N ALA A 152 7.93 6.72 -3.39
CA ALA A 152 8.55 5.83 -4.37
C ALA A 152 7.45 4.98 -5.02
N TRP A 153 7.24 5.19 -6.32
CA TRP A 153 6.21 4.54 -7.12
C TRP A 153 6.88 3.63 -8.15
N ASN A 154 6.86 2.31 -7.90
CA ASN A 154 7.47 1.34 -8.79
C ASN A 154 6.45 0.87 -9.83
N ILE A 155 6.53 1.40 -11.03
CA ILE A 155 5.64 1.09 -12.13
C ILE A 155 6.45 0.99 -13.44
N ALA A 156 5.93 0.24 -14.40
CA ALA A 156 6.52 0.13 -15.73
C ALA A 156 5.44 0.19 -16.80
N ASP A 157 5.81 0.67 -17.98
CA ASP A 157 4.96 0.68 -19.14
C ASP A 157 4.64 -0.74 -19.63
N LEU A 158 3.50 -0.90 -20.27
CA LEU A 158 3.03 -2.18 -20.78
C LEU A 158 2.84 -2.17 -22.28
N LEU A 159 3.05 -3.35 -22.88
CA LEU A 159 2.58 -3.66 -24.23
C LEU A 159 1.49 -4.73 -24.13
N VAL A 160 0.25 -4.36 -24.42
CA VAL A 160 -0.91 -5.23 -24.32
C VAL A 160 -1.63 -5.31 -25.66
N GLY A 161 -1.68 -6.48 -26.25
CA GLY A 161 -2.34 -6.66 -27.56
C GLY A 161 -1.76 -5.78 -28.69
N GLY A 162 -0.46 -5.46 -28.64
CA GLY A 162 0.20 -4.57 -29.59
C GLY A 162 0.04 -3.07 -29.27
N ASN A 163 -0.72 -2.70 -28.25
CA ASN A 163 -0.89 -1.33 -27.81
C ASN A 163 0.08 -0.99 -26.66
N TYR A 164 0.78 0.10 -26.81
CA TYR A 164 1.65 0.66 -25.77
C TYR A 164 0.82 1.45 -24.76
N LEU A 165 0.98 1.12 -23.48
CA LEU A 165 0.31 1.78 -22.36
C LEU A 165 1.37 2.50 -21.52
N PRO A 166 1.37 3.85 -21.49
CA PRO A 166 2.42 4.66 -20.86
C PRO A 166 2.16 4.91 -19.37
N LEU A 167 2.16 3.85 -18.55
CA LEU A 167 1.82 3.94 -17.12
C LEU A 167 2.76 4.85 -16.35
N GLU A 168 4.06 4.86 -16.70
CA GLU A 168 5.05 5.74 -16.07
C GLU A 168 4.73 7.21 -16.36
N LYS A 169 4.56 7.55 -17.65
CA LYS A 169 4.23 8.92 -18.06
C LYS A 169 2.91 9.38 -17.46
N ASP A 170 1.87 8.54 -17.51
CA ASP A 170 0.56 8.88 -16.95
C ASP A 170 0.61 9.10 -15.44
N SER A 171 1.46 8.35 -14.71
CA SER A 171 1.67 8.57 -13.27
C SER A 171 2.33 9.93 -12.99
N ILE A 172 3.31 10.32 -13.81
CA ILE A 172 3.97 11.63 -13.70
C ILE A 172 2.98 12.76 -14.00
N ASP A 173 2.27 12.66 -15.12
CA ASP A 173 1.30 13.68 -15.55
C ASP A 173 0.20 13.92 -14.48
N ILE A 174 -0.26 12.85 -13.80
CA ILE A 174 -1.24 12.96 -12.72
C ILE A 174 -0.66 13.72 -11.51
N LEU A 175 0.60 13.45 -11.18
CA LEU A 175 1.23 14.08 -9.99
C LEU A 175 1.65 15.52 -10.24
N GLU A 176 1.80 15.95 -11.50
CA GLU A 176 2.16 17.31 -11.90
C GLU A 176 0.94 18.20 -12.20
N SER A 177 -0.26 17.62 -12.25
CA SER A 177 -1.51 18.35 -12.51
C SER A 177 -2.07 19.03 -11.26
#